data_03f5d5793b3a5cd08edf3caeb11bcd24
#
_entry.id   03f5d5793b3a5cd08edf3caeb11bcd24
#
_cell.length_a   1.000
_cell.length_b   1.000
_cell.length_c   1.000
_cell.angle_alpha   90.00
_cell.angle_beta   90.00
_cell.angle_gamma   90.00
#
_symmetry.space_group_name_H-M   'P 1'
#
loop_
_entity.id
_entity.type
_entity.pdbx_description
1 polymer ?
#
loop_
_entity_poly.entity_id
_entity_poly.type
_entity_poly.pdbx_seq_one_letter_code
_entity_poly.pdbx_strand_id
1 'polypeptide(L)'
;MADAEHLFALHRQGVFRYLCRVVGRPDTAQDLTQEVFLRVTRATVPAADAAGHKAWVFSIARNLGLNYLRDGRRRGQPVELLDSPLPATQDLALSIRAALESLAEIDREVFLLREAAGLSYEEIASACDLSIEAVRGRLRRARETLRESLAGEMQRARRGVVSIRGHLAAGEQK
;
A
#
# COMPACT_ATOMS: atom_id res chain seq x y z
N MET A 1 -24.43 -13.11 -14.48
CA MET A 1 -23.76 -13.59 -13.27
C MET A 1 -22.27 -13.35 -13.46
N ALA A 2 -21.59 -12.67 -12.54
CA ALA A 2 -20.14 -12.55 -12.61
C ALA A 2 -19.55 -13.93 -12.30
N ASP A 3 -18.73 -14.45 -13.21
CA ASP A 3 -17.94 -15.65 -13.01
C ASP A 3 -16.51 -15.29 -12.62
N ALA A 4 -15.72 -16.28 -12.24
CA ALA A 4 -14.35 -16.06 -11.81
C ALA A 4 -13.45 -15.46 -12.92
N GLU A 5 -13.71 -15.79 -14.17
CA GLU A 5 -12.97 -15.30 -15.33
C GLU A 5 -13.24 -13.80 -15.55
N HIS A 6 -14.49 -13.38 -15.45
CA HIS A 6 -14.88 -11.99 -15.52
C HIS A 6 -14.27 -11.16 -14.40
N LEU A 7 -14.30 -11.66 -13.15
CA LEU A 7 -13.67 -11.00 -12.01
C LEU A 7 -12.15 -10.89 -12.16
N PHE A 8 -11.51 -11.93 -12.72
CA PHE A 8 -10.10 -11.89 -13.05
C PHE A 8 -9.79 -10.78 -14.07
N ALA A 9 -10.52 -10.75 -15.20
CA ALA A 9 -10.30 -9.76 -16.24
C ALA A 9 -10.42 -8.32 -15.71
N LEU A 10 -11.42 -8.05 -14.85
CA LEU A 10 -11.69 -6.72 -14.29
C LEU A 10 -10.68 -6.31 -13.20
N HIS A 11 -10.28 -7.22 -12.33
CA HIS A 11 -9.65 -6.83 -11.07
C HIS A 11 -8.18 -7.22 -10.93
N ARG A 12 -7.62 -8.12 -11.79
CA ARG A 12 -6.25 -8.62 -11.65
C ARG A 12 -5.22 -7.50 -11.53
N GLN A 13 -5.34 -6.47 -12.37
CA GLN A 13 -4.36 -5.38 -12.38
C GLN A 13 -4.46 -4.50 -11.14
N GLY A 14 -5.67 -4.25 -10.65
CA GLY A 14 -5.89 -3.53 -9.39
C GLY A 14 -5.38 -4.30 -8.17
N VAL A 15 -5.63 -5.62 -8.12
CA VAL A 15 -5.13 -6.52 -7.08
C VAL A 15 -3.60 -6.54 -7.08
N PHE A 16 -2.97 -6.70 -8.24
CA PHE A 16 -1.51 -6.69 -8.36
C PHE A 16 -0.91 -5.38 -7.86
N ARG A 17 -1.42 -4.22 -8.31
CA ARG A 17 -0.94 -2.90 -7.84
C ARG A 17 -1.08 -2.74 -6.33
N TYR A 18 -2.21 -3.15 -5.78
CA TYR A 18 -2.44 -3.12 -4.33
C TYR A 18 -1.42 -3.99 -3.60
N LEU A 19 -1.26 -5.25 -4.02
CA LEU A 19 -0.32 -6.18 -3.39
C LEU A 19 1.13 -5.71 -3.52
N CYS A 20 1.54 -5.11 -4.64
CA CYS A 20 2.87 -4.48 -4.78
C CYS A 20 3.12 -3.44 -3.69
N ARG A 21 2.11 -2.63 -3.36
CA ARG A 21 2.22 -1.61 -2.29
C ARG A 21 2.21 -2.20 -0.89
N VAL A 22 1.52 -3.33 -0.70
CA VAL A 22 1.45 -4.02 0.59
C VAL A 22 2.74 -4.78 0.90
N VAL A 23 3.22 -5.60 -0.06
CA VAL A 23 4.34 -6.51 0.19
C VAL A 23 5.70 -5.96 -0.26
N GLY A 24 5.71 -4.92 -1.10
CA GLY A 24 6.93 -4.24 -1.55
C GLY A 24 7.77 -5.01 -2.60
N ARG A 25 7.39 -6.21 -2.99
CA ARG A 25 8.11 -7.08 -3.95
C ARG A 25 7.19 -7.50 -5.10
N PRO A 26 7.52 -7.12 -6.35
CA PRO A 26 6.69 -7.43 -7.51
C PRO A 26 6.47 -8.94 -7.72
N ASP A 27 7.52 -9.75 -7.57
CA ASP A 27 7.43 -11.20 -7.74
C ASP A 27 6.46 -11.81 -6.73
N THR A 28 6.61 -11.46 -5.45
CA THR A 28 5.69 -11.87 -4.39
C THR A 28 4.27 -11.36 -4.64
N ALA A 29 4.11 -10.13 -5.10
CA ALA A 29 2.80 -9.57 -5.42
C ALA A 29 2.14 -10.32 -6.60
N GLN A 30 2.93 -10.79 -7.56
CA GLN A 30 2.45 -11.62 -8.67
C GLN A 30 1.96 -12.98 -8.18
N ASP A 31 2.73 -13.66 -7.34
CA ASP A 31 2.36 -14.95 -6.75
C ASP A 31 1.08 -14.82 -5.90
N LEU A 32 1.01 -13.80 -5.05
CA LEU A 32 -0.18 -13.53 -4.24
C LEU A 32 -1.39 -13.17 -5.11
N THR A 33 -1.19 -12.47 -6.23
CA THR A 33 -2.27 -12.18 -7.17
C THR A 33 -2.82 -13.46 -7.79
N GLN A 34 -1.96 -14.38 -8.18
CA GLN A 34 -2.40 -15.70 -8.67
C GLN A 34 -3.18 -16.45 -7.59
N GLU A 35 -2.69 -16.47 -6.35
CA GLU A 35 -3.37 -17.13 -5.22
C GLU A 35 -4.74 -16.50 -4.92
N VAL A 36 -4.88 -15.15 -5.03
CA VAL A 36 -6.19 -14.48 -4.93
C VAL A 36 -7.18 -15.10 -5.90
N PHE A 37 -6.82 -15.18 -7.18
CA PHE A 37 -7.74 -15.66 -8.21
C PHE A 37 -7.93 -17.17 -8.19
N LEU A 38 -6.97 -17.95 -7.74
CA LEU A 38 -7.19 -19.36 -7.42
C LEU A 38 -8.23 -19.55 -6.31
N ARG A 39 -8.26 -18.67 -5.32
CA ARG A 39 -9.31 -18.69 -4.28
C ARG A 39 -10.66 -18.25 -4.84
N VAL A 40 -10.67 -17.23 -5.69
CA VAL A 40 -11.89 -16.79 -6.38
C VAL A 40 -12.50 -17.93 -7.22
N THR A 41 -11.69 -18.70 -7.95
CA THR A 41 -12.20 -19.83 -8.76
C THR A 41 -12.72 -21.00 -7.93
N ARG A 42 -12.20 -21.20 -6.72
CA ARG A 42 -12.60 -22.29 -5.81
C ARG A 42 -13.79 -21.92 -4.91
N ALA A 43 -14.05 -20.63 -4.77
CA ALA A 43 -15.15 -20.15 -3.91
C ALA A 43 -16.45 -20.03 -4.70
N THR A 44 -17.58 -20.12 -3.98
CA THR A 44 -18.86 -19.69 -4.53
C THR A 44 -18.87 -18.15 -4.60
N VAL A 45 -18.95 -17.59 -5.79
CA VAL A 45 -19.01 -16.13 -5.98
C VAL A 45 -20.28 -15.61 -5.28
N PRO A 46 -20.17 -14.64 -4.37
CA PRO A 46 -21.33 -14.11 -3.65
C PRO A 46 -22.37 -13.53 -4.60
N ALA A 47 -23.64 -13.65 -4.25
CA ALA A 47 -24.71 -12.93 -4.93
C ALA A 47 -24.65 -11.45 -4.55
N ALA A 48 -23.93 -10.65 -5.34
CA ALA A 48 -23.69 -9.24 -5.11
C ALA A 48 -23.69 -8.47 -6.43
N ASP A 49 -23.76 -7.16 -6.35
CA ASP A 49 -23.49 -6.27 -7.49
C ASP A 49 -21.97 -6.15 -7.78
N ALA A 50 -21.61 -5.35 -8.77
CA ALA A 50 -20.23 -5.16 -9.17
C ALA A 50 -19.34 -4.58 -8.04
N ALA A 51 -19.90 -3.70 -7.21
CA ALA A 51 -19.19 -3.11 -6.06
C ALA A 51 -18.94 -4.16 -4.97
N GLY A 52 -19.94 -4.99 -4.65
CA GLY A 52 -19.81 -6.10 -3.72
C GLY A 52 -18.81 -7.16 -4.20
N HIS A 53 -18.80 -7.51 -5.49
CA HIS A 53 -17.81 -8.41 -6.07
C HIS A 53 -16.40 -7.85 -5.96
N LYS A 54 -16.21 -6.55 -6.25
CA LYS A 54 -14.92 -5.90 -6.10
C LYS A 54 -14.45 -5.91 -4.64
N ALA A 55 -15.30 -5.51 -3.69
CA ALA A 55 -15.00 -5.54 -2.27
C ALA A 55 -14.60 -6.96 -1.80
N TRP A 56 -15.32 -7.98 -2.26
CA TRP A 56 -15.02 -9.38 -1.94
C TRP A 56 -13.66 -9.83 -2.47
N VAL A 57 -13.32 -9.56 -3.73
CA VAL A 57 -12.01 -9.89 -4.31
C VAL A 57 -10.89 -9.20 -3.52
N PHE A 58 -11.07 -7.92 -3.18
CA PHE A 58 -10.07 -7.17 -2.42
C PHE A 58 -9.99 -7.59 -0.94
N SER A 59 -11.04 -8.15 -0.34
CA SER A 59 -10.96 -8.75 0.99
C SER A 59 -10.04 -9.99 0.99
N ILE A 60 -10.10 -10.81 -0.07
CA ILE A 60 -9.20 -11.96 -0.25
C ILE A 60 -7.75 -11.47 -0.41
N ALA A 61 -7.53 -10.47 -1.27
CA ALA A 61 -6.19 -9.90 -1.51
C ALA A 61 -5.59 -9.30 -0.23
N ARG A 62 -6.39 -8.55 0.53
CA ARG A 62 -6.02 -7.99 1.82
C ARG A 62 -5.58 -9.08 2.81
N ASN A 63 -6.38 -10.10 2.98
CA ASN A 63 -6.09 -11.19 3.91
C ASN A 63 -4.79 -11.93 3.55
N LEU A 64 -4.55 -12.18 2.26
CA LEU A 64 -3.31 -12.79 1.78
C LEU A 64 -2.10 -11.89 2.01
N GLY A 65 -2.20 -10.61 1.69
CA GLY A 65 -1.13 -9.63 1.92
C GLY A 65 -0.76 -9.51 3.40
N LEU A 66 -1.76 -9.41 4.29
CA LEU A 66 -1.54 -9.33 5.73
C LEU A 66 -0.91 -10.61 6.31
N ASN A 67 -1.37 -11.78 5.87
CA ASN A 67 -0.80 -13.06 6.30
C ASN A 67 0.68 -13.14 5.87
N TYR A 68 1.00 -12.77 4.62
CA TYR A 68 2.37 -12.73 4.15
C TYR A 68 3.26 -11.82 5.01
N LEU A 69 2.81 -10.60 5.34
CA LEU A 69 3.56 -9.67 6.18
C LEU A 69 3.75 -10.21 7.60
N ARG A 70 2.73 -10.84 8.17
CA ARG A 70 2.79 -11.45 9.51
C ARG A 70 3.79 -12.60 9.56
N ASP A 71 3.77 -13.46 8.55
CA ASP A 71 4.68 -14.58 8.44
C ASP A 71 6.12 -14.15 8.15
N GLY A 72 6.31 -13.08 7.36
CA GLY A 72 7.60 -12.44 7.13
C GLY A 72 8.21 -11.88 8.42
N ARG A 73 7.42 -11.15 9.22
CA ARG A 73 7.86 -10.64 10.53
C ARG A 73 8.27 -11.76 11.49
N ARG A 74 7.53 -12.88 11.53
CA ARG A 74 7.87 -14.06 12.35
C ARG A 74 9.19 -14.69 11.93
N ARG A 75 9.54 -14.66 10.64
CA ARG A 75 10.80 -15.20 10.09
C ARG A 75 11.97 -14.21 10.14
N GLY A 76 11.77 -12.98 10.67
CA GLY A 76 12.79 -11.95 10.73
C GLY A 76 13.24 -11.45 9.35
N GLN A 77 12.44 -11.66 8.31
CA GLN A 77 12.76 -11.18 6.96
C GLN A 77 12.46 -9.69 6.85
N PRO A 78 13.44 -8.86 6.43
CA PRO A 78 13.15 -7.47 6.10
C PRO A 78 12.13 -7.42 4.97
N VAL A 79 11.15 -6.54 5.07
CA VAL A 79 10.26 -6.25 3.93
C VAL A 79 11.10 -5.42 2.95
N GLU A 80 11.72 -6.09 1.97
CA GLU A 80 12.41 -5.39 0.88
C GLU A 80 11.39 -4.64 0.01
N LEU A 81 11.74 -3.41 -0.32
CA LEU A 81 10.91 -2.58 -1.20
C LEU A 81 11.42 -2.57 -2.63
N LEU A 82 10.46 -2.20 -3.51
CA LEU A 82 10.68 -1.87 -4.90
C LEU A 82 11.96 -1.03 -5.06
N ASP A 83 12.99 -1.63 -5.69
CA ASP A 83 14.11 -0.89 -6.24
C ASP A 83 13.59 0.03 -7.35
N SER A 84 13.67 1.33 -7.13
CA SER A 84 13.42 2.31 -8.17
C SER A 84 14.75 2.59 -8.89
N PRO A 85 14.78 2.55 -10.23
CA PRO A 85 16.04 2.60 -10.99
C PRO A 85 16.74 3.98 -11.01
N LEU A 86 16.18 5.01 -10.38
CA LEU A 86 16.73 6.39 -10.36
C LEU A 86 17.04 6.84 -8.92
N PRO A 87 18.27 7.36 -8.63
CA PRO A 87 18.68 7.75 -7.27
C PRO A 87 17.74 8.76 -6.58
N ALA A 88 17.26 9.77 -7.31
CA ALA A 88 16.32 10.77 -6.76
C ALA A 88 14.93 10.19 -6.46
N THR A 89 14.53 9.09 -7.14
CA THR A 89 13.29 8.37 -6.88
C THR A 89 13.44 7.36 -5.74
N GLN A 90 14.66 6.89 -5.46
CA GLN A 90 14.91 5.99 -4.32
C GLN A 90 14.72 6.72 -2.99
N ASP A 91 15.27 7.91 -2.82
CA ASP A 91 15.09 8.72 -1.60
C ASP A 91 13.63 9.06 -1.35
N LEU A 92 12.89 9.45 -2.41
CA LEU A 92 11.46 9.71 -2.31
C LEU A 92 10.67 8.43 -1.98
N ALA A 93 11.02 7.31 -2.60
CA ALA A 93 10.38 6.03 -2.35
C ALA A 93 10.60 5.56 -0.89
N LEU A 94 11.81 5.74 -0.37
CA LEU A 94 12.16 5.45 1.03
C LEU A 94 11.38 6.35 2.00
N SER A 95 11.27 7.65 1.70
CA SER A 95 10.50 8.60 2.52
C SER A 95 9.01 8.27 2.54
N ILE A 96 8.42 7.93 1.39
CA ILE A 96 7.01 7.50 1.30
C ILE A 96 6.79 6.21 2.09
N ARG A 97 7.73 5.28 2.01
CA ARG A 97 7.66 4.04 2.79
C ARG A 97 7.68 4.31 4.28
N ALA A 98 8.70 5.03 4.76
CA ALA A 98 8.81 5.37 6.17
C ALA A 98 7.54 6.04 6.68
N ALA A 99 6.96 6.95 5.86
CA ALA A 99 5.69 7.59 6.16
C ALA A 99 4.53 6.58 6.23
N LEU A 100 4.44 5.62 5.31
CA LEU A 100 3.42 4.56 5.36
C LEU A 100 3.62 3.62 6.55
N GLU A 101 4.86 3.30 6.91
CA GLU A 101 5.18 2.47 8.07
C GLU A 101 4.82 3.16 9.40
N SER A 102 4.82 4.50 9.45
CA SER A 102 4.40 5.26 10.63
C SER A 102 2.89 5.21 10.90
N LEU A 103 2.08 4.80 9.90
CA LEU A 103 0.65 4.63 10.08
C LEU A 103 0.31 3.43 10.96
N ALA A 104 -0.76 3.55 11.76
CA ALA A 104 -1.38 2.37 12.37
C ALA A 104 -1.78 1.36 11.28
N GLU A 105 -1.63 0.07 11.55
CA GLU A 105 -1.80 -1.00 10.55
C GLU A 105 -3.11 -0.89 9.77
N ILE A 106 -4.22 -0.74 10.48
CA ILE A 106 -5.55 -0.63 9.85
C ILE A 106 -5.74 0.69 9.08
N ASP A 107 -5.11 1.78 9.50
CA ASP A 107 -5.20 3.08 8.81
C ASP A 107 -4.39 3.01 7.49
N ARG A 108 -3.24 2.33 7.50
CA ARG A 108 -2.45 2.02 6.31
C ARG A 108 -3.20 1.13 5.32
N GLU A 109 -3.86 0.08 5.81
CA GLU A 109 -4.66 -0.82 4.96
C GLU A 109 -5.77 -0.06 4.24
N VAL A 110 -6.58 0.70 4.98
CA VAL A 110 -7.67 1.50 4.44
C VAL A 110 -7.15 2.52 3.43
N PHE A 111 -5.99 3.15 3.72
CA PHE A 111 -5.34 4.10 2.82
C PHE A 111 -4.89 3.42 1.51
N LEU A 112 -4.25 2.26 1.58
CA LEU A 112 -3.79 1.53 0.40
C LEU A 112 -4.95 0.99 -0.44
N LEU A 113 -6.04 0.52 0.17
CA LEU A 113 -7.25 0.14 -0.55
C LEU A 113 -7.87 1.33 -1.29
N ARG A 114 -7.82 2.53 -0.73
CA ARG A 114 -8.30 3.74 -1.39
C ARG A 114 -7.39 4.18 -2.53
N GLU A 115 -6.09 4.36 -2.27
CA GLU A 115 -5.17 5.04 -3.18
C GLU A 115 -4.53 4.09 -4.22
N ALA A 116 -4.25 2.84 -3.85
CA ALA A 116 -3.64 1.87 -4.77
C ALA A 116 -4.68 1.01 -5.51
N ALA A 117 -5.77 0.65 -4.85
CA ALA A 117 -6.81 -0.21 -5.41
C ALA A 117 -8.01 0.58 -5.97
N GLY A 118 -8.18 1.84 -5.59
CA GLY A 118 -9.27 2.69 -6.06
C GLY A 118 -10.65 2.25 -5.58
N LEU A 119 -10.74 1.71 -4.34
CA LEU A 119 -12.02 1.34 -3.75
C LEU A 119 -12.80 2.56 -3.27
N SER A 120 -14.14 2.49 -3.37
CA SER A 120 -15.03 3.45 -2.71
C SER A 120 -15.02 3.27 -1.19
N TYR A 121 -15.61 4.19 -0.45
CA TYR A 121 -15.70 4.07 1.01
C TYR A 121 -16.58 2.88 1.42
N GLU A 122 -17.64 2.63 0.67
CA GLU A 122 -18.55 1.50 0.85
C GLU A 122 -17.85 0.16 0.55
N GLU A 123 -17.07 0.11 -0.55
CA GLU A 123 -16.27 -1.06 -0.90
C GLU A 123 -15.20 -1.36 0.15
N ILE A 124 -14.52 -0.32 0.70
CA ILE A 124 -13.54 -0.48 1.79
C ILE A 124 -14.23 -0.94 3.08
N ALA A 125 -15.37 -0.34 3.42
CA ALA A 125 -16.16 -0.72 4.59
C ALA A 125 -16.51 -2.21 4.54
N SER A 126 -17.02 -2.67 3.39
CA SER A 126 -17.33 -4.09 3.15
C SER A 126 -16.09 -4.98 3.16
N ALA A 127 -14.98 -4.59 2.52
CA ALA A 127 -13.77 -5.40 2.44
C ALA A 127 -13.02 -5.53 3.79
N CYS A 128 -13.19 -4.57 4.70
CA CYS A 128 -12.51 -4.50 5.99
C CYS A 128 -13.42 -4.81 7.19
N ASP A 129 -14.70 -5.06 6.96
CA ASP A 129 -15.73 -5.20 8.03
C ASP A 129 -15.75 -3.98 8.97
N LEU A 130 -15.87 -2.79 8.36
CA LEU A 130 -15.89 -1.51 9.06
C LEU A 130 -17.16 -0.72 8.71
N SER A 131 -17.53 0.27 9.56
CA SER A 131 -18.51 1.27 9.14
C SER A 131 -17.90 2.30 8.20
N ILE A 132 -18.73 2.95 7.37
CA ILE A 132 -18.29 4.01 6.45
C ILE A 132 -17.67 5.18 7.23
N GLU A 133 -18.22 5.51 8.40
CA GLU A 133 -17.70 6.54 9.31
C GLU A 133 -16.30 6.18 9.81
N ALA A 134 -16.08 4.89 10.16
CA ALA A 134 -14.77 4.41 10.57
C ALA A 134 -13.76 4.53 9.42
N VAL A 135 -14.14 4.18 8.17
CA VAL A 135 -13.31 4.35 6.98
C VAL A 135 -12.93 5.82 6.79
N ARG A 136 -13.91 6.75 6.87
CA ARG A 136 -13.65 8.19 6.75
C ARG A 136 -12.67 8.70 7.81
N GLY A 137 -12.88 8.30 9.06
CA GLY A 137 -12.01 8.67 10.18
C GLY A 137 -10.58 8.16 10.01
N ARG A 138 -10.43 6.90 9.56
CA ARG A 138 -9.12 6.28 9.29
C ARG A 138 -8.38 6.96 8.14
N LEU A 139 -9.06 7.25 7.02
CA LEU A 139 -8.47 7.97 5.90
C LEU A 139 -8.02 9.38 6.28
N ARG A 140 -8.80 10.08 7.11
CA ARG A 140 -8.41 11.39 7.61
C ARG A 140 -7.12 11.30 8.44
N ARG A 141 -7.07 10.41 9.44
CA ARG A 141 -5.86 10.20 10.26
C ARG A 141 -4.65 9.80 9.42
N ALA A 142 -4.83 8.84 8.49
CA ALA A 142 -3.75 8.41 7.60
C ALA A 142 -3.17 9.59 6.81
N ARG A 143 -4.02 10.44 6.22
CA ARG A 143 -3.57 11.61 5.45
C ARG A 143 -2.90 12.68 6.32
N GLU A 144 -3.37 12.89 7.55
CA GLU A 144 -2.76 13.80 8.52
C GLU A 144 -1.35 13.31 8.89
N THR A 145 -1.21 12.06 9.33
CA THR A 145 0.09 11.45 9.68
C THR A 145 1.07 11.45 8.51
N LEU A 146 0.62 11.08 7.30
CA LEU A 146 1.47 11.12 6.11
C LEU A 146 1.95 12.53 5.77
N ARG A 147 1.08 13.53 5.88
CA ARG A 147 1.46 14.93 5.64
C ARG A 147 2.52 15.41 6.62
N GLU A 148 2.36 15.10 7.91
CA GLU A 148 3.31 15.46 8.96
C GLU A 148 4.66 14.76 8.76
N SER A 149 4.64 13.46 8.47
CA SER A 149 5.84 12.65 8.22
C SER A 149 6.63 13.18 7.02
N LEU A 150 5.96 13.40 5.88
CA LEU A 150 6.61 13.88 4.66
C LEU A 150 7.09 15.34 4.78
N ALA A 151 6.38 16.20 5.51
CA ALA A 151 6.83 17.56 5.79
C ALA A 151 8.12 17.55 6.64
N GLY A 152 8.20 16.68 7.63
CA GLY A 152 9.40 16.47 8.45
C GLY A 152 10.61 16.02 7.63
N GLU A 153 10.42 15.07 6.70
CA GLU A 153 11.47 14.60 5.79
C GLU A 153 11.96 15.70 4.84
N MET A 154 11.05 16.46 4.23
CA MET A 154 11.40 17.59 3.37
C MET A 154 12.20 18.67 4.14
N GLN A 155 11.89 18.89 5.41
CA GLN A 155 12.62 19.85 6.24
C GLN A 155 14.02 19.36 6.59
N ARG A 156 14.21 18.06 6.87
CA ARG A 156 15.50 17.42 7.09
C ARG A 156 16.38 17.48 5.83
N ALA A 157 15.82 17.14 4.67
CA ALA A 157 16.52 17.20 3.39
C ALA A 157 17.01 18.63 3.07
N ARG A 158 16.18 19.66 3.30
CA ARG A 158 16.57 21.07 3.13
C ARG A 158 17.71 21.49 4.06
N ARG A 159 17.69 21.07 5.33
CA ARG A 159 18.77 21.37 6.29
C ARG A 159 20.07 20.67 5.92
N GLY A 160 20.01 19.42 5.44
CA GLY A 160 21.18 18.67 4.96
C GLY A 160 21.89 19.36 3.77
N VAL A 161 21.14 19.85 2.79
CA VAL A 161 21.66 20.57 1.62
C VAL A 161 22.31 21.91 2.03
N VAL A 162 21.76 22.62 3.01
CA VAL A 162 22.34 23.88 3.52
C VAL A 162 23.65 23.60 4.26
N SER A 163 23.75 22.51 5.02
CA SER A 163 24.97 22.13 5.73
C SER A 163 26.13 21.78 4.78
N ILE A 164 25.85 21.08 3.69
CA ILE A 164 26.87 20.71 2.68
C ILE A 164 27.38 21.97 1.95
N ARG A 165 26.51 22.91 1.59
CA ARG A 165 26.92 24.19 0.98
C ARG A 165 27.78 25.06 1.90
N GLY A 166 27.49 25.04 3.20
CA GLY A 166 28.29 25.77 4.20
C GLY A 166 29.71 25.24 4.33
N HIS A 167 29.91 23.90 4.24
CA HIS A 167 31.23 23.28 4.29
C HIS A 167 32.07 23.50 3.02
N LEU A 168 31.44 23.53 1.85
CA LEU A 168 32.15 23.82 0.59
C LEU A 168 32.60 25.27 0.50
N ALA A 169 31.84 26.22 1.03
CA ALA A 169 32.21 27.63 1.03
C ALA A 169 33.32 27.96 2.04
N ALA A 170 33.53 27.15 3.09
CA ALA A 170 34.60 27.35 4.07
C ALA A 170 35.93 26.73 3.66
N GLY A 171 35.95 25.87 2.64
CA GLY A 171 37.15 25.19 2.13
C GLY A 171 37.98 25.98 1.07
N GLU A 172 37.42 27.05 0.51
CA GLU A 172 38.08 27.85 -0.55
C GLU A 172 38.86 29.08 -0.04
N GLN A 173 39.03 29.22 1.27
CA GLN A 173 39.77 30.35 1.87
C GLN A 173 41.06 29.89 2.64
N LYS A 174 41.79 28.94 2.07
CA LYS A 174 43.15 28.63 2.54
C LYS A 174 44.14 28.46 1.40
#